data_ce8d6d60ac3a7abad1b73cd5d5b1ab17
#
_entry.id   ce8d6d60ac3a7abad1b73cd5d5b1ab17
#
_cell.length_a   1.000
_cell.length_b   1.000
_cell.length_c   1.000
_cell.angle_alpha   90.00
_cell.angle_beta   90.00
_cell.angle_gamma   90.00
#
_symmetry.space_group_name_H-M   'P 1'
#
loop_
_entity.id
_entity.type
_entity.pdbx_description
1 polymer ?
#
loop_
_entity_poly.entity_id
_entity_poly.type
_entity_poly.pdbx_seq_one_letter_code
_entity_poly.pdbx_strand_id
1 'polypeptide(L)'
;AGPLFNFFLAILIFILINMISGKDMTPAIIDEVLEDSPAFVAGMQKNDKIAFINDNKVESITEVSTFINTSQSDEIKFLIIRNNKEIFINVLPDLVDTTDAFGNSIKKKMVGIKLSPLNNEFQKQPLGPSKAIYYSFKEVWFVTTTSLNYLGQVFTGSADSSQLGGPIRIAKITGQVAEYGFVPFFSIMAYISISLGLINLFPIPMLDGGHL
;
A
#
# COMPACT_ATOMS: atom_id res chain seq x y z
N ALA A 1 17.42 -15.58 15.33
CA ALA A 1 16.00 -16.07 15.32
C ALA A 1 15.00 -14.90 15.35
N GLY A 2 15.34 -13.75 15.98
CA GLY A 2 14.43 -12.60 16.17
C GLY A 2 13.77 -12.05 14.89
N PRO A 3 14.55 -11.64 13.87
CA PRO A 3 13.98 -11.07 12.66
C PRO A 3 13.01 -12.01 11.94
N LEU A 4 13.36 -13.27 11.78
CA LEU A 4 12.51 -14.27 11.13
C LEU A 4 11.19 -14.51 11.86
N PHE A 5 11.24 -14.48 13.21
CA PHE A 5 10.02 -14.61 14.00
C PHE A 5 9.06 -13.44 13.79
N ASN A 6 9.58 -12.24 13.63
CA ASN A 6 8.75 -11.06 13.34
C ASN A 6 8.02 -11.16 11.99
N PHE A 7 8.72 -11.62 10.95
CA PHE A 7 8.06 -11.88 9.65
C PHE A 7 7.03 -13.00 9.74
N PHE A 8 7.36 -14.08 10.46
CA PHE A 8 6.42 -15.18 10.68
C PHE A 8 5.16 -14.73 11.41
N LEU A 9 5.31 -13.93 12.47
CA LEU A 9 4.18 -13.35 13.20
C LEU A 9 3.30 -12.48 12.29
N ALA A 10 3.88 -11.63 11.48
CA ALA A 10 3.14 -10.80 10.53
C ALA A 10 2.34 -11.65 9.52
N ILE A 11 2.97 -12.69 8.95
CA ILE A 11 2.29 -13.62 8.04
C ILE A 11 1.09 -14.27 8.73
N LEU A 12 1.27 -14.75 9.97
CA LEU A 12 0.21 -15.42 10.73
C LEU A 12 -0.97 -14.48 11.00
N ILE A 13 -0.68 -13.22 11.38
CA ILE A 13 -1.72 -12.21 11.59
C ILE A 13 -2.49 -11.95 10.29
N PHE A 14 -1.81 -11.76 9.16
CA PHE A 14 -2.48 -11.55 7.87
C PHE A 14 -3.28 -12.77 7.41
N ILE A 15 -2.81 -14.00 7.67
CA ILE A 15 -3.60 -15.21 7.38
C ILE A 15 -4.93 -15.16 8.15
N LEU A 16 -4.89 -14.87 9.44
CA LEU A 16 -6.10 -14.78 10.26
C LEU A 16 -7.05 -13.69 9.78
N ILE A 17 -6.52 -12.49 9.48
CA ILE A 17 -7.32 -11.39 8.92
C ILE A 17 -7.99 -11.81 7.61
N ASN A 18 -7.23 -12.37 6.67
CA ASN A 18 -7.72 -12.79 5.36
C ASN A 18 -8.78 -13.89 5.44
N MET A 19 -8.67 -14.80 6.42
CA MET A 19 -9.66 -15.87 6.62
C MET A 19 -10.93 -15.39 7.31
N ILE A 20 -10.81 -14.48 8.29
CA ILE A 20 -11.95 -14.03 9.12
C ILE A 20 -12.68 -12.87 8.46
N SER A 21 -11.96 -11.82 8.12
CA SER A 21 -12.53 -10.57 7.59
C SER A 21 -12.58 -10.53 6.07
N GLY A 22 -11.82 -11.42 5.42
CA GLY A 22 -11.70 -11.46 3.97
C GLY A 22 -10.80 -10.37 3.40
N LYS A 23 -10.45 -10.55 2.13
CA LYS A 23 -9.74 -9.54 1.32
C LYS A 23 -10.76 -8.73 0.53
N ASP A 24 -10.52 -7.42 0.43
CA ASP A 24 -11.25 -6.57 -0.51
C ASP A 24 -10.88 -6.95 -1.95
N MET A 25 -11.89 -7.31 -2.73
CA MET A 25 -11.78 -7.69 -4.14
C MET A 25 -12.62 -6.76 -5.02
N THR A 26 -12.96 -5.57 -4.52
CA THR A 26 -13.75 -4.58 -5.23
C THR A 26 -13.00 -4.09 -6.47
N PRO A 27 -13.54 -4.25 -7.69
CA PRO A 27 -12.85 -3.84 -8.90
C PRO A 27 -12.54 -2.33 -8.91
N ALA A 28 -11.35 -1.98 -9.36
CA ALA A 28 -10.92 -0.58 -9.50
C ALA A 28 -11.48 0.01 -10.79
N ILE A 29 -12.69 0.54 -10.73
CA ILE A 29 -13.38 1.19 -11.85
C ILE A 29 -13.39 2.71 -11.61
N ILE A 30 -13.02 3.47 -12.62
CA ILE A 30 -13.03 4.94 -12.56
C ILE A 30 -14.47 5.44 -12.62
N ASP A 31 -14.90 6.12 -11.56
CA ASP A 31 -16.22 6.75 -11.50
C ASP A 31 -16.19 8.17 -12.09
N GLU A 32 -15.10 8.91 -11.81
CA GLU A 32 -14.91 10.27 -12.29
C GLU A 32 -13.43 10.54 -12.56
N VAL A 33 -13.15 11.26 -13.64
CA VAL A 33 -11.84 11.84 -13.92
C VAL A 33 -11.96 13.34 -13.72
N LEU A 34 -11.13 13.91 -12.87
CA LEU A 34 -11.14 15.35 -12.58
C LEU A 34 -10.66 16.14 -13.80
N GLU A 35 -11.35 17.22 -14.13
CA GLU A 35 -10.94 18.13 -15.21
C GLU A 35 -9.54 18.68 -14.93
N ASP A 36 -8.77 18.90 -16.00
CA ASP A 36 -7.39 19.40 -15.96
C ASP A 36 -6.39 18.56 -15.13
N SER A 37 -6.77 17.34 -14.72
CA SER A 37 -5.90 16.44 -13.98
C SER A 37 -4.93 15.66 -14.90
N PRO A 38 -3.83 15.11 -14.34
CA PRO A 38 -2.93 14.24 -15.10
C PRO A 38 -3.64 13.07 -15.81
N ALA A 39 -4.62 12.46 -15.15
CA ALA A 39 -5.40 11.37 -15.74
C ALA A 39 -6.29 11.86 -16.91
N PHE A 40 -6.85 13.06 -16.80
CA PHE A 40 -7.64 13.67 -17.87
C PHE A 40 -6.77 13.96 -19.10
N VAL A 41 -5.62 14.60 -18.90
CA VAL A 41 -4.65 14.90 -19.98
C VAL A 41 -4.16 13.62 -20.66
N ALA A 42 -3.95 12.54 -19.87
CA ALA A 42 -3.53 11.24 -20.38
C ALA A 42 -4.65 10.46 -21.09
N GLY A 43 -5.90 10.93 -21.05
CA GLY A 43 -7.02 10.32 -21.75
C GLY A 43 -7.72 9.18 -21.00
N MET A 44 -7.60 9.12 -19.67
CA MET A 44 -8.42 8.24 -18.85
C MET A 44 -9.89 8.67 -18.89
N GLN A 45 -10.81 7.73 -18.75
CA GLN A 45 -12.25 7.98 -18.86
C GLN A 45 -13.02 7.27 -17.74
N LYS A 46 -14.23 7.78 -17.47
CA LYS A 46 -15.20 7.09 -16.64
C LYS A 46 -15.47 5.68 -17.18
N ASN A 47 -15.66 4.72 -16.28
CA ASN A 47 -15.83 3.29 -16.54
C ASN A 47 -14.58 2.54 -17.02
N ASP A 48 -13.41 3.17 -17.08
CA ASP A 48 -12.16 2.43 -17.26
C ASP A 48 -11.92 1.55 -16.03
N LYS A 49 -11.62 0.27 -16.26
CA LYS A 49 -11.20 -0.63 -15.21
C LYS A 49 -9.67 -0.67 -15.18
N ILE A 50 -9.08 -0.33 -14.06
CA ILE A 50 -7.63 -0.40 -13.87
C ILE A 50 -7.25 -1.86 -13.59
N ALA A 51 -6.44 -2.45 -14.47
CA ALA A 51 -5.99 -3.82 -14.36
C ALA A 51 -4.56 -3.93 -13.79
N PHE A 52 -3.66 -3.00 -14.18
CA PHE A 52 -2.29 -2.94 -13.67
C PHE A 52 -1.87 -1.49 -13.47
N ILE A 53 -0.98 -1.28 -12.50
CA ILE A 53 -0.23 -0.05 -12.28
C ILE A 53 1.25 -0.42 -12.24
N ASN A 54 2.02 0.02 -13.22
CA ASN A 54 3.36 -0.48 -13.53
C ASN A 54 3.31 -2.02 -13.67
N ASP A 55 4.13 -2.75 -12.90
CA ASP A 55 4.17 -4.21 -12.91
C ASP A 55 3.21 -4.86 -11.87
N ASN A 56 2.44 -4.04 -11.14
CA ASN A 56 1.56 -4.53 -10.09
C ASN A 56 0.15 -4.73 -10.61
N LYS A 57 -0.34 -5.98 -10.53
CA LYS A 57 -1.74 -6.28 -10.82
C LYS A 57 -2.62 -5.66 -9.75
N VAL A 58 -3.63 -4.92 -10.19
CA VAL A 58 -4.65 -4.31 -9.33
C VAL A 58 -5.78 -5.32 -9.12
N GLU A 59 -5.94 -5.77 -7.89
CA GLU A 59 -6.97 -6.74 -7.51
C GLU A 59 -8.13 -6.08 -6.77
N SER A 60 -7.88 -4.90 -6.18
CA SER A 60 -8.90 -4.12 -5.51
C SER A 60 -8.72 -2.61 -5.67
N ILE A 61 -9.83 -1.90 -5.49
CA ILE A 61 -9.88 -0.43 -5.50
C ILE A 61 -8.91 0.20 -4.47
N THR A 62 -8.73 -0.46 -3.33
CA THR A 62 -7.87 0.02 -2.24
C THR A 62 -6.38 -0.03 -2.58
N GLU A 63 -5.97 -0.92 -3.50
CA GLU A 63 -4.58 -1.04 -3.93
C GLU A 63 -4.12 0.10 -4.85
N VAL A 64 -5.05 0.75 -5.57
CA VAL A 64 -4.72 1.80 -6.56
C VAL A 64 -3.94 2.94 -5.94
N SER A 65 -4.44 3.52 -4.85
CA SER A 65 -3.75 4.63 -4.16
C SER A 65 -2.37 4.19 -3.64
N THR A 66 -2.27 2.96 -3.15
CA THR A 66 -1.01 2.41 -2.64
C THR A 66 0.02 2.31 -3.77
N PHE A 67 -0.33 1.68 -4.90
CA PHE A 67 0.60 1.51 -6.02
C PHE A 67 1.03 2.82 -6.68
N ILE A 68 0.12 3.82 -6.76
CA ILE A 68 0.46 5.16 -7.22
C ILE A 68 1.50 5.80 -6.30
N ASN A 69 1.27 5.79 -4.97
CA ASN A 69 2.11 6.48 -4.01
C ASN A 69 3.44 5.77 -3.71
N THR A 70 3.52 4.46 -3.90
CA THR A 70 4.77 3.68 -3.73
C THR A 70 5.58 3.56 -5.01
N SER A 71 5.06 4.04 -6.15
CA SER A 71 5.81 4.06 -7.42
C SER A 71 7.05 4.95 -7.30
N GLN A 72 8.21 4.42 -7.70
CA GLN A 72 9.47 5.17 -7.75
C GLN A 72 9.62 5.98 -9.05
N SER A 73 8.86 5.62 -10.09
CA SER A 73 8.90 6.30 -11.37
C SER A 73 8.16 7.63 -11.31
N ASP A 74 8.67 8.62 -12.02
CA ASP A 74 7.98 9.90 -12.21
C ASP A 74 6.71 9.68 -13.04
N GLU A 75 6.80 8.86 -14.09
CA GLU A 75 5.67 8.47 -14.92
C GLU A 75 5.14 7.10 -14.49
N ILE A 76 3.82 6.99 -14.35
CA ILE A 76 3.12 5.78 -13.93
C ILE A 76 2.39 5.18 -15.11
N LYS A 77 2.69 3.93 -15.43
CA LYS A 77 2.05 3.18 -16.52
C LYS A 77 0.82 2.46 -15.99
N PHE A 78 -0.32 2.78 -16.57
CA PHE A 78 -1.58 2.10 -16.31
C PHE A 78 -1.93 1.17 -17.47
N LEU A 79 -2.32 -0.06 -17.15
CA LEU A 79 -3.08 -0.91 -18.07
C LEU A 79 -4.54 -0.84 -17.65
N ILE A 80 -5.36 -0.26 -18.50
CA ILE A 80 -6.81 -0.17 -18.31
C ILE A 80 -7.56 -1.08 -19.27
N ILE A 81 -8.77 -1.48 -18.88
CA ILE A 81 -9.70 -2.19 -19.75
C ILE A 81 -10.88 -1.25 -20.04
N ARG A 82 -11.01 -0.85 -21.30
CA ARG A 82 -12.09 0.00 -21.83
C ARG A 82 -12.81 -0.76 -22.95
N ASN A 83 -14.11 -0.97 -22.82
CA ASN A 83 -14.90 -1.73 -23.81
C ASN A 83 -14.28 -3.07 -24.19
N ASN A 84 -13.81 -3.84 -23.18
CA ASN A 84 -13.13 -5.15 -23.32
C ASN A 84 -11.79 -5.09 -24.10
N LYS A 85 -11.19 -3.91 -24.29
CA LYS A 85 -9.87 -3.73 -24.90
C LYS A 85 -8.88 -3.26 -23.87
N GLU A 86 -7.69 -3.82 -23.93
CA GLU A 86 -6.55 -3.39 -23.11
C GLU A 86 -5.90 -2.15 -23.73
N ILE A 87 -5.71 -1.11 -22.91
CA ILE A 87 -5.11 0.15 -23.32
C ILE A 87 -4.05 0.52 -22.29
N PHE A 88 -2.85 0.85 -22.77
CA PHE A 88 -1.78 1.39 -21.93
C PHE A 88 -1.88 2.91 -21.93
N ILE A 89 -1.84 3.50 -20.74
CA ILE A 89 -1.86 4.94 -20.54
C ILE A 89 -0.74 5.28 -19.55
N ASN A 90 0.10 6.23 -19.96
CA ASN A 90 1.15 6.76 -19.11
C ASN A 90 0.66 8.07 -18.49
N VAL A 91 0.80 8.20 -17.19
CA VAL A 91 0.35 9.37 -16.42
C VAL A 91 1.52 9.91 -15.60
N LEU A 92 1.78 11.22 -15.74
CA LEU A 92 2.72 11.94 -14.88
C LEU A 92 1.94 12.53 -13.71
N PRO A 93 2.01 11.94 -12.49
CA PRO A 93 1.22 12.40 -11.36
C PRO A 93 1.70 13.73 -10.82
N ASP A 94 0.79 14.54 -10.30
CA ASP A 94 1.11 15.74 -9.55
C ASP A 94 1.57 15.34 -8.13
N LEU A 95 2.56 16.08 -7.61
CA LEU A 95 2.96 15.99 -6.20
C LEU A 95 2.20 17.06 -5.41
N VAL A 96 1.29 16.62 -4.56
CA VAL A 96 0.43 17.50 -3.77
C VAL A 96 0.79 17.39 -2.31
N ASP A 97 1.00 18.54 -1.66
CA ASP A 97 1.12 18.60 -0.21
C ASP A 97 -0.27 18.38 0.41
N THR A 98 -0.37 17.39 1.25
CA THR A 98 -1.61 17.00 1.93
C THR A 98 -1.33 16.63 3.37
N THR A 99 -2.38 16.39 4.12
CA THR A 99 -2.27 15.96 5.51
C THR A 99 -2.71 14.50 5.64
N ASP A 100 -1.92 13.69 6.33
CA ASP A 100 -2.33 12.32 6.64
C ASP A 100 -3.47 12.30 7.68
N ALA A 101 -4.04 11.12 7.93
CA ALA A 101 -5.11 10.93 8.91
C ALA A 101 -4.71 11.35 10.35
N PHE A 102 -3.41 11.59 10.59
CA PHE A 102 -2.86 11.94 11.91
C PHE A 102 -2.42 13.41 11.99
N GLY A 103 -2.72 14.22 10.96
CA GLY A 103 -2.43 15.65 10.93
C GLY A 103 -1.00 16.01 10.51
N ASN A 104 -0.23 15.07 9.95
CA ASN A 104 1.13 15.36 9.47
C ASN A 104 1.09 15.77 8.00
N SER A 105 1.90 16.76 7.62
CA SER A 105 2.09 17.12 6.21
C SER A 105 2.86 16.02 5.50
N ILE A 106 2.30 15.54 4.39
CA ILE A 106 2.90 14.53 3.53
C ILE A 106 2.79 14.96 2.08
N LYS A 107 3.75 14.55 1.24
CA LYS A 107 3.64 14.66 -0.22
C LYS A 107 3.00 13.40 -0.77
N LYS A 108 1.99 13.56 -1.59
CA LYS A 108 1.24 12.46 -2.20
C LYS A 108 1.18 12.62 -3.70
N LYS A 109 1.42 11.53 -4.42
CA LYS A 109 1.21 11.49 -5.87
C LYS A 109 -0.29 11.42 -6.16
N MET A 110 -0.79 12.34 -6.96
CA MET A 110 -2.19 12.39 -7.38
C MET A 110 -2.31 12.38 -8.89
N VAL A 111 -3.19 11.53 -9.40
CA VAL A 111 -3.48 11.43 -10.84
C VAL A 111 -4.82 12.04 -11.20
N GLY A 112 -5.69 12.33 -10.22
CA GLY A 112 -6.96 13.00 -10.43
C GLY A 112 -8.09 12.08 -10.90
N ILE A 113 -8.14 10.86 -10.38
CA ILE A 113 -9.26 9.93 -10.56
C ILE A 113 -10.02 9.73 -9.25
N LYS A 114 -11.34 9.60 -9.36
CA LYS A 114 -12.18 9.09 -8.27
C LYS A 114 -12.60 7.67 -8.58
N LEU A 115 -12.45 6.81 -7.59
CA LEU A 115 -12.85 5.42 -7.66
C LEU A 115 -13.99 5.20 -6.68
N SER A 116 -15.05 4.57 -7.12
CA SER A 116 -16.19 4.22 -6.27
C SER A 116 -16.51 2.74 -6.43
N PRO A 117 -16.85 2.05 -5.32
CA PRO A 117 -17.37 0.70 -5.43
C PRO A 117 -18.67 0.69 -6.20
N LEU A 118 -18.90 -0.32 -7.03
CA LEU A 118 -20.21 -0.53 -7.66
C LEU A 118 -21.29 -0.63 -6.57
N ASN A 119 -22.36 0.13 -6.70
CA ASN A 119 -23.47 0.22 -5.74
C ASN A 119 -23.05 0.67 -4.32
N ASN A 120 -21.93 1.37 -4.18
CA ASN A 120 -21.35 1.80 -2.88
C ASN A 120 -21.05 0.64 -1.91
N GLU A 121 -20.89 -0.57 -2.41
CA GLU A 121 -20.58 -1.74 -1.59
C GLU A 121 -19.19 -2.31 -1.90
N PHE A 122 -18.37 -2.45 -0.86
CA PHE A 122 -17.07 -3.13 -0.97
C PHE A 122 -17.27 -4.63 -0.99
N GLN A 123 -16.64 -5.29 -1.96
CA GLN A 123 -16.71 -6.75 -2.14
C GLN A 123 -15.63 -7.44 -1.32
N LYS A 124 -15.90 -7.67 -0.04
CA LYS A 124 -14.99 -8.45 0.83
C LYS A 124 -15.30 -9.94 0.71
N GLN A 125 -14.28 -10.73 0.42
CA GLN A 125 -14.40 -12.19 0.34
C GLN A 125 -13.48 -12.86 1.36
N PRO A 126 -14.03 -13.62 2.33
CA PRO A 126 -13.24 -14.51 3.16
C PRO A 126 -12.44 -15.48 2.28
N LEU A 127 -11.17 -15.63 2.55
CA LEU A 127 -10.29 -16.47 1.75
C LEU A 127 -10.17 -17.85 2.38
N GLY A 128 -10.19 -18.90 1.55
CA GLY A 128 -9.79 -20.24 1.98
C GLY A 128 -8.30 -20.27 2.38
N PRO A 129 -7.87 -21.27 3.18
CA PRO A 129 -6.53 -21.31 3.78
C PRO A 129 -5.39 -21.11 2.79
N SER A 130 -5.42 -21.76 1.64
CA SER A 130 -4.37 -21.67 0.62
C SER A 130 -4.23 -20.26 0.03
N LYS A 131 -5.36 -19.62 -0.27
CA LYS A 131 -5.38 -18.24 -0.77
C LYS A 131 -4.98 -17.25 0.33
N ALA A 132 -5.43 -17.46 1.57
CA ALA A 132 -5.04 -16.62 2.70
C ALA A 132 -3.53 -16.64 2.92
N ILE A 133 -2.89 -17.81 2.87
CA ILE A 133 -1.43 -17.95 2.95
C ILE A 133 -0.77 -17.19 1.79
N TYR A 134 -1.18 -17.43 0.55
CA TYR A 134 -0.61 -16.76 -0.62
C TYR A 134 -0.66 -15.23 -0.51
N TYR A 135 -1.83 -14.66 -0.21
CA TYR A 135 -1.98 -13.22 -0.09
C TYR A 135 -1.23 -12.62 1.11
N SER A 136 -1.09 -13.38 2.20
CA SER A 136 -0.31 -12.91 3.36
C SER A 136 1.18 -12.85 3.06
N PHE A 137 1.73 -13.81 2.33
CA PHE A 137 3.11 -13.73 1.83
C PHE A 137 3.29 -12.58 0.83
N LYS A 138 2.35 -12.40 -0.09
CA LYS A 138 2.37 -11.27 -1.05
C LYS A 138 2.39 -9.93 -0.32
N GLU A 139 1.57 -9.77 0.71
CA GLU A 139 1.50 -8.55 1.52
C GLU A 139 2.81 -8.28 2.26
N VAL A 140 3.34 -9.28 2.96
CA VAL A 140 4.62 -9.15 3.68
C VAL A 140 5.75 -8.83 2.71
N TRP A 141 5.80 -9.48 1.55
CA TRP A 141 6.80 -9.19 0.50
C TRP A 141 6.67 -7.75 0.00
N PHE A 142 5.46 -7.33 -0.33
CA PHE A 142 5.18 -5.98 -0.81
C PHE A 142 5.60 -4.91 0.21
N VAL A 143 5.21 -5.07 1.47
CA VAL A 143 5.58 -4.13 2.55
C VAL A 143 7.10 -4.11 2.75
N THR A 144 7.74 -5.28 2.75
CA THR A 144 9.18 -5.41 2.91
C THR A 144 9.94 -4.68 1.79
N THR A 145 9.60 -4.97 0.54
CA THR A 145 10.27 -4.36 -0.63
C THR A 145 10.02 -2.86 -0.71
N THR A 146 8.80 -2.41 -0.44
CA THR A 146 8.46 -0.98 -0.39
C THR A 146 9.23 -0.25 0.70
N SER A 147 9.33 -0.84 1.90
CA SER A 147 10.09 -0.26 3.02
C SER A 147 11.59 -0.18 2.72
N LEU A 148 12.17 -1.22 2.12
CA LEU A 148 13.58 -1.22 1.71
C LEU A 148 13.86 -0.17 0.64
N ASN A 149 12.98 -0.05 -0.34
CA ASN A 149 13.08 0.97 -1.38
C ASN A 149 12.99 2.39 -0.81
N TYR A 150 12.07 2.62 0.12
CA TYR A 150 11.94 3.92 0.79
C TYR A 150 13.19 4.25 1.61
N LEU A 151 13.71 3.30 2.37
CA LEU A 151 14.97 3.48 3.11
C LEU A 151 16.13 3.80 2.15
N GLY A 152 16.22 3.10 1.02
CA GLY A 152 17.21 3.40 -0.02
C GLY A 152 17.10 4.85 -0.53
N GLN A 153 15.89 5.36 -0.76
CA GLN A 153 15.67 6.75 -1.17
C GLN A 153 16.07 7.76 -0.07
N VAL A 154 15.80 7.45 1.19
CA VAL A 154 16.25 8.31 2.31
C VAL A 154 17.78 8.37 2.37
N PHE A 155 18.47 7.23 2.21
CA PHE A 155 19.93 7.19 2.21
C PHE A 155 20.56 7.94 1.02
N THR A 156 19.91 7.95 -0.13
CA THR A 156 20.33 8.71 -1.32
C THR A 156 19.94 10.19 -1.29
N GLY A 157 19.17 10.62 -0.29
CA GLY A 157 18.67 11.99 -0.16
C GLY A 157 17.51 12.32 -1.09
N SER A 158 16.93 11.30 -1.76
CA SER A 158 15.80 11.46 -2.70
C SER A 158 14.44 11.48 -1.98
N ALA A 159 14.39 11.06 -0.72
CA ALA A 159 13.18 11.09 0.11
C ALA A 159 13.43 11.79 1.44
N ASP A 160 12.37 12.42 1.97
CA ASP A 160 12.43 13.16 3.24
C ASP A 160 12.42 12.18 4.43
N SER A 161 13.47 12.23 5.25
CA SER A 161 13.59 11.41 6.46
C SER A 161 12.58 11.81 7.56
N SER A 162 11.98 12.99 7.50
CA SER A 162 10.98 13.45 8.48
C SER A 162 9.73 12.57 8.51
N GLN A 163 9.48 11.83 7.44
CA GLN A 163 8.37 10.89 7.36
C GLN A 163 8.64 9.56 8.11
N LEU A 164 9.89 9.29 8.49
CA LEU A 164 10.21 8.17 9.37
C LEU A 164 9.66 8.45 10.77
N GLY A 165 8.54 7.84 11.10
CA GLY A 165 7.89 8.04 12.39
C GLY A 165 8.71 7.45 13.54
N GLY A 166 9.00 8.28 14.56
CA GLY A 166 9.61 7.80 15.80
C GLY A 166 8.63 6.95 16.65
N PRO A 167 9.13 6.33 17.76
CA PRO A 167 8.32 5.46 18.63
C PRO A 167 7.04 6.13 19.16
N ILE A 168 7.09 7.43 19.44
CA ILE A 168 5.92 8.21 19.92
C ILE A 168 4.84 8.28 18.84
N ARG A 169 5.24 8.48 17.56
CA ARG A 169 4.30 8.51 16.43
C ARG A 169 3.66 7.14 16.23
N ILE A 170 4.45 6.06 16.32
CA ILE A 170 3.94 4.68 16.22
C ILE A 170 2.92 4.42 17.34
N ALA A 171 3.22 4.78 18.58
CA ALA A 171 2.31 4.61 19.70
C ALA A 171 1.00 5.40 19.52
N LYS A 172 1.08 6.65 19.05
CA LYS A 172 -0.11 7.48 18.77
C LYS A 172 -0.97 6.86 17.67
N ILE A 173 -0.35 6.44 16.55
CA ILE A 173 -1.04 5.81 15.43
C ILE A 173 -1.73 4.52 15.90
N THR A 174 -1.02 3.67 16.64
CA THR A 174 -1.57 2.39 17.14
C THR A 174 -2.78 2.63 18.05
N GLY A 175 -2.71 3.64 18.93
CA GLY A 175 -3.83 4.01 19.78
C GLY A 175 -5.06 4.46 19.00
N GLN A 176 -4.88 5.33 18.01
CA GLN A 176 -5.98 5.82 17.15
C GLN A 176 -6.57 4.69 16.29
N VAL A 177 -5.72 3.84 15.72
CA VAL A 177 -6.18 2.71 14.88
C VAL A 177 -6.96 1.68 15.68
N ALA A 178 -6.67 1.51 16.98
CA ALA A 178 -7.43 0.61 17.85
C ALA A 178 -8.91 1.00 17.98
N GLU A 179 -9.24 2.29 17.83
CA GLU A 179 -10.63 2.77 17.86
C GLU A 179 -11.44 2.34 16.62
N TYR A 180 -10.75 2.03 15.50
CA TYR A 180 -11.41 1.56 14.26
C TYR A 180 -11.71 0.05 14.25
N GLY A 181 -11.36 -0.68 15.32
CA GLY A 181 -11.68 -2.09 15.51
C GLY A 181 -10.51 -3.06 15.34
N PHE A 182 -10.83 -4.35 15.46
CA PHE A 182 -9.81 -5.41 15.52
C PHE A 182 -8.97 -5.53 14.25
N VAL A 183 -9.57 -5.46 13.08
CA VAL A 183 -8.84 -5.68 11.80
C VAL A 183 -7.78 -4.60 11.57
N PRO A 184 -8.08 -3.29 11.62
CA PRO A 184 -7.06 -2.24 11.53
C PRO A 184 -5.98 -2.36 12.60
N PHE A 185 -6.36 -2.69 13.85
CA PHE A 185 -5.42 -2.86 14.95
C PHE A 185 -4.43 -3.99 14.70
N PHE A 186 -4.90 -5.19 14.33
CA PHE A 186 -4.01 -6.31 14.01
C PHE A 186 -3.19 -6.08 12.75
N SER A 187 -3.73 -5.37 11.76
CA SER A 187 -2.97 -5.00 10.56
C SER A 187 -1.77 -4.12 10.90
N ILE A 188 -1.96 -3.09 11.74
CA ILE A 188 -0.84 -2.23 12.15
C ILE A 188 0.18 -2.99 12.98
N MET A 189 -0.25 -3.94 13.83
CA MET A 189 0.68 -4.82 14.55
C MET A 189 1.54 -5.66 13.60
N ALA A 190 0.95 -6.19 12.52
CA ALA A 190 1.69 -6.93 11.50
C ALA A 190 2.71 -6.02 10.79
N TYR A 191 2.33 -4.80 10.41
CA TYR A 191 3.24 -3.83 9.79
C TYR A 191 4.39 -3.42 10.72
N ILE A 192 4.12 -3.20 12.01
CA ILE A 192 5.15 -2.94 13.02
C ILE A 192 6.08 -4.14 13.14
N SER A 193 5.54 -5.36 13.15
CA SER A 193 6.34 -6.59 13.23
C SER A 193 7.28 -6.74 12.03
N ILE A 194 6.82 -6.46 10.80
CA ILE A 194 7.67 -6.43 9.60
C ILE A 194 8.78 -5.38 9.77
N SER A 195 8.44 -4.18 10.21
CA SER A 195 9.39 -3.09 10.40
C SER A 195 10.48 -3.45 11.42
N LEU A 196 10.10 -4.07 12.54
CA LEU A 196 11.05 -4.57 13.53
C LEU A 196 11.93 -5.70 12.98
N GLY A 197 11.34 -6.60 12.18
CA GLY A 197 12.09 -7.64 11.47
C GLY A 197 13.15 -7.04 10.54
N LEU A 198 12.76 -6.02 9.75
CA LEU A 198 13.67 -5.32 8.84
C LEU A 198 14.79 -4.61 9.60
N ILE A 199 14.47 -3.79 10.60
CA ILE A 199 15.46 -3.06 11.39
C ILE A 199 16.47 -4.02 12.02
N ASN A 200 16.02 -5.16 12.54
CA ASN A 200 16.89 -6.16 13.15
C ASN A 200 17.74 -6.94 12.14
N LEU A 201 17.46 -6.87 10.84
CA LEU A 201 18.33 -7.43 9.78
C LEU A 201 19.49 -6.51 9.41
N PHE A 202 19.40 -5.20 9.72
CA PHE A 202 20.51 -4.29 9.44
C PHE A 202 21.69 -4.56 10.40
N PRO A 203 22.95 -4.50 9.90
CA PRO A 203 24.14 -4.71 10.71
C PRO A 203 24.45 -3.49 11.60
N ILE A 204 23.52 -3.17 12.50
CA ILE A 204 23.66 -2.07 13.45
C ILE A 204 24.11 -2.68 14.79
N PRO A 205 25.22 -2.20 15.40
CA PRO A 205 25.63 -2.63 16.73
C PRO A 205 24.45 -2.48 17.71
N MET A 206 24.19 -3.52 18.54
CA MET A 206 23.08 -3.66 19.50
C MET A 206 21.75 -4.19 18.90
N LEU A 207 21.67 -4.48 17.61
CA LEU A 207 20.55 -5.23 17.03
C LEU A 207 20.96 -6.66 16.66
N ASP A 208 19.98 -7.56 16.48
CA ASP A 208 20.23 -8.98 16.15
C ASP A 208 21.12 -9.16 14.90
N GLY A 209 21.02 -8.26 13.92
CA GLY A 209 21.83 -8.26 12.71
C GLY A 209 23.31 -7.89 12.93
N GLY A 210 23.63 -7.26 14.04
CA GLY A 210 25.02 -6.96 14.44
C GLY A 210 25.77 -8.13 15.08
N HIS A 211 25.08 -9.23 15.35
CA HIS A 211 25.63 -10.46 15.93
C HIS A 211 25.73 -11.63 14.91
N LEU A 212 25.40 -11.39 13.65
CA LEU A 212 25.57 -12.30 12.53
C LEU A 212 26.85 -11.97 11.76
#